data_af1e91f3b6cc6853991fe5a4748b13ff
#
_entry.id   af1e91f3b6cc6853991fe5a4748b13ff
#
_cell.length_a   1.000
_cell.length_b   1.000
_cell.length_c   1.000
_cell.angle_alpha   90.00
_cell.angle_beta   90.00
_cell.angle_gamma   90.00
#
_symmetry.space_group_name_H-M   'P 1'
#
loop_
_entity.id
_entity.type
_entity.pdbx_description
1 polymer ?
#
loop_
_entity_poly.entity_id
_entity_poly.type
_entity_poly.pdbx_seq_one_letter_code
_entity_poly.pdbx_strand_id
1 'polypeptide(L)'
;MLLEDVTTSVEVFLCYAVKLEEEATLRFGHLADSMEAAGNKPVGALFRKLSDYSRMHLQDAKARSGFREIPVILPDDYQWPDFESPETAAIWASDPLIAYDEAIEIALESEKRGHAFYKLVHDTTTNPEIKVLAKEFVEEEAEHVQWLEKWIADHGKKKSKLAVPG
;
A
#
# COMPACT_ATOMS: atom_id res chain seq x y z
N MET A 1 16.45 0.35 16.52
CA MET A 1 16.33 -0.47 15.30
C MET A 1 15.93 0.47 14.18
N LEU A 2 16.88 0.73 13.35
CA LEU A 2 16.81 1.81 12.39
C LEU A 2 16.69 1.23 10.97
N LEU A 3 16.49 2.12 10.01
CA LEU A 3 16.58 1.84 8.58
C LEU A 3 17.80 0.97 8.24
N GLU A 4 18.87 1.04 9.02
CA GLU A 4 20.06 0.23 8.92
C GLU A 4 19.77 -1.28 9.02
N ASP A 5 18.93 -1.71 9.98
CA ASP A 5 18.59 -3.14 10.13
C ASP A 5 17.75 -3.65 8.96
N VAL A 6 16.82 -2.83 8.46
CA VAL A 6 15.97 -3.15 7.31
C VAL A 6 16.79 -3.30 6.03
N THR A 7 17.90 -2.58 5.91
CA THR A 7 18.77 -2.59 4.73
C THR A 7 19.93 -3.59 4.83
N THR A 8 20.14 -4.22 5.98
CA THR A 8 21.24 -5.17 6.21
C THR A 8 20.78 -6.59 6.48
N SER A 9 19.60 -6.80 7.08
CA SER A 9 19.05 -8.11 7.39
C SER A 9 17.86 -8.44 6.49
N VAL A 10 17.95 -9.51 5.73
CA VAL A 10 16.85 -10.02 4.87
C VAL A 10 15.63 -10.34 5.72
N GLU A 11 15.82 -10.97 6.87
CA GLU A 11 14.76 -11.38 7.78
C GLU A 11 14.02 -10.17 8.35
N VAL A 12 14.74 -9.10 8.73
CA VAL A 12 14.13 -7.84 9.19
C VAL A 12 13.39 -7.14 8.05
N PHE A 13 13.97 -7.08 6.86
CA PHE A 13 13.31 -6.51 5.69
C PHE A 13 11.97 -7.23 5.39
N LEU A 14 11.97 -8.55 5.38
CA LEU A 14 10.76 -9.35 5.15
C LEU A 14 9.73 -9.14 6.27
N CYS A 15 10.18 -8.97 7.50
CA CYS A 15 9.31 -8.64 8.63
C CYS A 15 8.57 -7.31 8.40
N TYR A 16 9.26 -6.29 7.95
CA TYR A 16 8.67 -4.99 7.57
C TYR A 16 7.73 -5.09 6.38
N ALA A 17 8.10 -5.83 5.33
CA ALA A 17 7.24 -6.06 4.17
C ALA A 17 5.93 -6.76 4.56
N VAL A 18 6.00 -7.82 5.35
CA VAL A 18 4.81 -8.52 5.87
C VAL A 18 3.95 -7.58 6.69
N LYS A 19 4.54 -6.79 7.58
CA LYS A 19 3.79 -5.85 8.43
C LYS A 19 3.10 -4.77 7.60
N LEU A 20 3.79 -4.18 6.64
CA LEU A 20 3.25 -3.17 5.74
C LEU A 20 2.01 -3.70 4.99
N GLU A 21 2.14 -4.85 4.34
CA GLU A 21 1.06 -5.45 3.56
C GLU A 21 -0.10 -5.94 4.44
N GLU A 22 0.19 -6.41 5.65
CA GLU A 22 -0.85 -6.80 6.61
C GLU A 22 -1.68 -5.60 7.05
N GLU A 23 -1.04 -4.50 7.42
CA GLU A 23 -1.73 -3.27 7.81
C GLU A 23 -2.53 -2.66 6.67
N ALA A 24 -1.98 -2.65 5.45
CA ALA A 24 -2.70 -2.19 4.25
C ALA A 24 -3.94 -3.06 3.99
N THR A 25 -3.80 -4.39 4.02
CA THR A 25 -4.91 -5.33 3.85
C THR A 25 -6.04 -5.06 4.83
N LEU A 26 -5.71 -4.95 6.12
CA LEU A 26 -6.68 -4.71 7.18
C LEU A 26 -7.33 -3.33 7.08
N ARG A 27 -6.54 -2.29 6.84
CA ARG A 27 -7.04 -0.91 6.76
C ARG A 27 -8.01 -0.75 5.59
N PHE A 28 -7.62 -1.13 4.39
CA PHE A 28 -8.49 -1.03 3.22
C PHE A 28 -9.69 -1.99 3.31
N GLY A 29 -9.53 -3.15 3.93
CA GLY A 29 -10.64 -4.06 4.21
C GLY A 29 -11.70 -3.44 5.12
N HIS A 30 -11.29 -2.82 6.23
CA HIS A 30 -12.20 -2.13 7.15
C HIS A 30 -12.87 -0.92 6.50
N LEU A 31 -12.14 -0.14 5.70
CA LEU A 31 -12.70 0.98 4.93
C LEU A 31 -13.73 0.48 3.92
N ALA A 32 -13.46 -0.62 3.23
CA ALA A 32 -14.41 -1.23 2.30
C ALA A 32 -15.71 -1.66 3.01
N ASP A 33 -15.59 -2.37 4.14
CA ASP A 33 -16.74 -2.80 4.95
C ASP A 33 -17.59 -1.60 5.39
N SER A 34 -16.95 -0.54 5.86
CA SER A 34 -17.62 0.69 6.31
C SER A 34 -18.37 1.38 5.17
N MET A 35 -17.77 1.48 3.99
CA MET A 35 -18.38 2.10 2.82
C MET A 35 -19.55 1.26 2.27
N GLU A 36 -19.38 -0.04 2.22
CA GLU A 36 -20.45 -0.98 1.81
C GLU A 36 -21.67 -0.89 2.76
N ALA A 37 -21.42 -0.88 4.08
CA ALA A 37 -22.47 -0.73 5.09
C ALA A 37 -23.20 0.62 5.01
N ALA A 38 -22.49 1.68 4.65
CA ALA A 38 -23.05 3.03 4.47
C ALA A 38 -23.73 3.24 3.10
N GLY A 39 -23.69 2.26 2.20
CA GLY A 39 -24.25 2.33 0.86
C GLY A 39 -23.38 3.06 -0.17
N ASN A 40 -22.17 3.44 0.19
CA ASN A 40 -21.18 4.02 -0.74
C ASN A 40 -20.44 2.89 -1.49
N LYS A 41 -21.16 2.24 -2.39
CA LYS A 41 -20.69 1.05 -3.11
C LYS A 41 -19.48 1.28 -4.01
N PRO A 42 -19.37 2.39 -4.77
CA PRO A 42 -18.21 2.61 -5.64
C PRO A 42 -16.91 2.74 -4.86
N VAL A 43 -16.91 3.48 -3.75
CA VAL A 43 -15.75 3.64 -2.88
C VAL A 43 -15.45 2.33 -2.14
N GLY A 44 -16.47 1.63 -1.67
CA GLY A 44 -16.32 0.31 -1.06
C GLY A 44 -15.63 -0.68 -2.00
N ALA A 45 -16.03 -0.72 -3.26
CA ALA A 45 -15.43 -1.59 -4.28
C ALA A 45 -13.96 -1.22 -4.55
N LEU A 46 -13.62 0.06 -4.60
CA LEU A 46 -12.23 0.54 -4.73
C LEU A 46 -11.37 0.05 -3.56
N PHE A 47 -11.78 0.29 -2.35
CA PHE A 47 -11.04 -0.12 -1.16
C PHE A 47 -10.94 -1.65 -1.04
N ARG A 48 -11.98 -2.37 -1.43
CA ARG A 48 -11.95 -3.84 -1.47
C ARG A 48 -10.87 -4.35 -2.43
N LYS A 49 -10.78 -3.77 -3.60
CA LYS A 49 -9.77 -4.12 -4.60
C LYS A 49 -8.36 -3.87 -4.09
N LEU A 50 -8.13 -2.75 -3.41
CA LEU A 50 -6.83 -2.44 -2.80
C LEU A 50 -6.49 -3.41 -1.67
N SER A 51 -7.45 -3.75 -0.82
CA SER A 51 -7.29 -4.79 0.21
C SER A 51 -6.89 -6.13 -0.40
N ASP A 52 -7.51 -6.53 -1.49
CA ASP A 52 -7.21 -7.79 -2.18
C ASP A 52 -5.80 -7.78 -2.79
N TYR A 53 -5.35 -6.68 -3.37
CA TYR A 53 -3.99 -6.53 -3.87
C TYR A 53 -2.96 -6.63 -2.74
N SER A 54 -3.15 -5.89 -1.65
CA SER A 54 -2.26 -5.97 -0.49
C SER A 54 -2.23 -7.38 0.11
N ARG A 55 -3.36 -8.11 0.09
CA ARG A 55 -3.41 -9.51 0.52
C ARG A 55 -2.55 -10.41 -0.36
N MET A 56 -2.54 -10.20 -1.67
CA MET A 56 -1.68 -10.95 -2.59
C MET A 56 -0.20 -10.69 -2.30
N HIS A 57 0.18 -9.43 -2.12
CA HIS A 57 1.55 -9.05 -1.74
C HIS A 57 1.95 -9.61 -0.36
N LEU A 58 1.01 -9.62 0.58
CA LEU A 58 1.22 -10.24 1.89
C LEU A 58 1.54 -11.74 1.76
N GLN A 59 0.83 -12.45 0.91
CA GLN A 59 1.08 -13.87 0.64
C GLN A 59 2.45 -14.07 0.01
N ASP A 60 2.85 -13.22 -0.93
CA ASP A 60 4.16 -13.27 -1.56
C ASP A 60 5.28 -12.97 -0.55
N ALA A 61 5.14 -11.95 0.27
CA ALA A 61 6.09 -11.62 1.33
C ALA A 61 6.25 -12.77 2.34
N LYS A 62 5.13 -13.40 2.74
CA LYS A 62 5.14 -14.58 3.61
C LYS A 62 5.79 -15.80 2.94
N ALA A 63 5.55 -16.02 1.66
CA ALA A 63 6.20 -17.09 0.91
C ALA A 63 7.71 -16.89 0.82
N ARG A 64 8.18 -15.66 0.63
CA ARG A 64 9.61 -15.31 0.66
C ARG A 64 10.23 -15.51 2.04
N SER A 65 9.43 -15.40 3.09
CA SER A 65 9.85 -15.65 4.47
C SER A 65 9.97 -17.14 4.82
N GLY A 66 9.38 -18.02 4.08
CA GLY A 66 9.12 -19.46 4.23
C GLY A 66 9.93 -20.24 5.25
N PHE A 67 11.21 -20.51 4.96
CA PHE A 67 12.10 -21.32 5.82
C PHE A 67 13.10 -20.49 6.64
N ARG A 68 12.90 -19.16 6.69
CA ARG A 68 13.77 -18.25 7.43
C ARG A 68 13.29 -18.09 8.86
N GLU A 69 14.20 -17.89 9.78
CA GLU A 69 13.90 -17.49 11.15
C GLU A 69 13.57 -15.99 11.16
N ILE A 70 12.29 -15.65 11.00
CA ILE A 70 11.85 -14.27 11.02
C ILE A 70 11.75 -13.78 12.47
N PRO A 71 12.40 -12.66 12.83
CA PRO A 71 12.30 -12.09 14.16
C PRO A 71 10.88 -11.64 14.49
N VAL A 72 10.50 -11.73 15.77
CA VAL A 72 9.26 -11.15 16.27
C VAL A 72 9.53 -9.70 16.65
N ILE A 73 8.98 -8.78 15.87
CA ILE A 73 9.04 -7.34 16.16
C ILE A 73 7.68 -6.94 16.75
N LEU A 74 7.68 -6.34 17.93
CA LEU A 74 6.44 -5.86 18.55
C LEU A 74 5.89 -4.67 17.75
N PRO A 75 4.56 -4.44 17.73
CA PRO A 75 3.96 -3.38 16.92
C PRO A 75 4.58 -1.99 17.15
N ASP A 76 4.91 -1.66 18.41
CA ASP A 76 5.49 -0.36 18.77
C ASP A 76 7.00 -0.25 18.47
N ASP A 77 7.65 -1.37 18.12
CA ASP A 77 9.09 -1.41 17.81
C ASP A 77 9.38 -1.23 16.33
N TYR A 78 8.35 -1.20 15.46
CA TYR A 78 8.53 -0.85 14.07
C TYR A 78 8.86 0.64 13.91
N GLN A 79 9.94 0.93 13.21
CA GLN A 79 10.38 2.29 12.96
C GLN A 79 10.23 2.62 11.48
N TRP A 80 9.10 3.20 11.14
CA TRP A 80 8.80 3.67 9.80
C TRP A 80 9.40 5.07 9.58
N PRO A 81 9.81 5.41 8.33
CA PRO A 81 10.37 6.73 8.03
C PRO A 81 9.48 7.91 8.44
N ASP A 82 8.15 7.74 8.35
CA ASP A 82 7.15 8.76 8.66
C ASP A 82 6.33 8.44 9.93
N PHE A 83 6.89 7.65 10.86
CA PHE A 83 6.27 7.21 12.12
C PHE A 83 5.04 6.30 11.98
N GLU A 84 4.49 6.14 10.79
CA GLU A 84 3.37 5.23 10.50
C GLU A 84 3.75 4.29 9.36
N SER A 85 3.06 3.14 9.30
CA SER A 85 3.19 2.25 8.15
C SER A 85 2.85 3.00 6.85
N PRO A 86 3.68 2.89 5.80
CA PRO A 86 3.54 3.69 4.58
C PRO A 86 2.17 3.64 3.92
N GLU A 87 1.55 2.46 3.90
CA GLU A 87 0.25 2.25 3.25
C GLU A 87 -0.95 2.43 4.19
N THR A 88 -0.78 3.15 5.30
CA THR A 88 -1.90 3.50 6.17
C THR A 88 -2.72 4.63 5.55
N ALA A 89 -3.95 4.34 5.16
CA ALA A 89 -4.87 5.36 4.65
C ALA A 89 -5.25 6.35 5.75
N ALA A 90 -5.45 7.61 5.37
CA ALA A 90 -5.85 8.67 6.27
C ALA A 90 -7.18 8.34 6.98
N ILE A 91 -7.32 8.76 8.23
CA ILE A 91 -8.51 8.46 9.05
C ILE A 91 -9.80 9.04 8.46
N TRP A 92 -9.72 10.19 7.77
CA TRP A 92 -10.87 10.81 7.11
C TRP A 92 -11.35 10.03 5.85
N ALA A 93 -10.58 9.03 5.38
CA ALA A 93 -11.05 8.07 4.38
C ALA A 93 -12.24 7.22 4.86
N SER A 94 -12.52 7.20 6.16
CA SER A 94 -13.67 6.51 6.74
C SER A 94 -14.99 7.29 6.66
N ASP A 95 -14.97 8.54 6.15
CA ASP A 95 -16.19 9.34 5.96
C ASP A 95 -17.14 8.62 4.98
N PRO A 96 -18.36 8.25 5.40
CA PRO A 96 -19.33 7.56 4.54
C PRO A 96 -19.74 8.34 3.29
N LEU A 97 -19.58 9.66 3.33
CA LEU A 97 -19.95 10.58 2.24
C LEU A 97 -18.75 10.94 1.36
N ILE A 98 -17.60 10.33 1.55
CA ILE A 98 -16.40 10.62 0.75
C ILE A 98 -16.70 10.42 -0.75
N ALA A 99 -16.31 11.40 -1.56
CA ALA A 99 -16.42 11.30 -3.00
C ALA A 99 -15.43 10.28 -3.56
N TYR A 100 -15.81 9.64 -4.66
CA TYR A 100 -14.95 8.63 -5.30
C TYR A 100 -13.59 9.22 -5.70
N ASP A 101 -13.57 10.45 -6.21
CA ASP A 101 -12.32 11.13 -6.58
C ASP A 101 -11.38 11.33 -5.39
N GLU A 102 -11.92 11.71 -4.24
CA GLU A 102 -11.13 11.86 -3.01
C GLU A 102 -10.62 10.51 -2.51
N ALA A 103 -11.44 9.48 -2.56
CA ALA A 103 -11.07 8.13 -2.15
C ALA A 103 -9.91 7.57 -3.00
N ILE A 104 -9.95 7.77 -4.31
CA ILE A 104 -8.90 7.28 -5.20
C ILE A 104 -7.59 8.06 -5.03
N GLU A 105 -7.65 9.34 -4.69
CA GLU A 105 -6.46 10.14 -4.36
C GLU A 105 -5.79 9.66 -3.07
N ILE A 106 -6.57 9.33 -2.05
CA ILE A 106 -6.07 8.74 -0.81
C ILE A 106 -5.39 7.41 -1.09
N ALA A 107 -6.02 6.57 -1.89
CA ALA A 107 -5.47 5.30 -2.32
C ALA A 107 -4.14 5.47 -3.06
N LEU A 108 -4.07 6.42 -3.99
CA LEU A 108 -2.86 6.72 -4.74
C LEU A 108 -1.73 7.20 -3.82
N GLU A 109 -2.00 8.06 -2.85
CA GLU A 109 -1.00 8.49 -1.89
C GLU A 109 -0.47 7.34 -1.03
N SER A 110 -1.35 6.44 -0.59
CA SER A 110 -0.96 5.25 0.16
C SER A 110 -0.01 4.36 -0.66
N GLU A 111 -0.37 4.07 -1.90
CA GLU A 111 0.45 3.26 -2.82
C GLU A 111 1.81 3.94 -3.13
N LYS A 112 1.83 5.25 -3.31
CA LYS A 112 3.07 6.02 -3.51
C LYS A 112 4.00 5.95 -2.30
N ARG A 113 3.46 5.96 -1.09
CA ARG A 113 4.26 5.82 0.14
C ARG A 113 4.85 4.41 0.26
N GLY A 114 4.07 3.36 -0.05
CA GLY A 114 4.57 1.99 -0.10
C GLY A 114 5.70 1.84 -1.12
N HIS A 115 5.49 2.36 -2.33
CA HIS A 115 6.51 2.39 -3.37
C HIS A 115 7.79 3.12 -2.90
N ALA A 116 7.65 4.29 -2.27
CA ALA A 116 8.78 5.07 -1.76
C ALA A 116 9.55 4.32 -0.66
N PHE A 117 8.87 3.58 0.21
CA PHE A 117 9.52 2.75 1.23
C PHE A 117 10.39 1.65 0.61
N TYR A 118 9.85 0.86 -0.29
CA TYR A 118 10.60 -0.20 -0.96
C TYR A 118 11.74 0.36 -1.82
N LYS A 119 11.52 1.48 -2.48
CA LYS A 119 12.55 2.17 -3.25
C LYS A 119 13.70 2.68 -2.37
N LEU A 120 13.39 3.24 -1.21
CA LEU A 120 14.39 3.67 -0.23
C LEU A 120 15.26 2.49 0.21
N VAL A 121 14.66 1.35 0.53
CA VAL A 121 15.39 0.14 0.88
C VAL A 121 16.26 -0.34 -0.29
N HIS A 122 15.71 -0.41 -1.49
CA HIS A 122 16.44 -0.80 -2.70
C HIS A 122 17.67 0.09 -2.95
N ASP A 123 17.51 1.40 -2.84
CA ASP A 123 18.56 2.36 -3.17
C ASP A 123 19.63 2.44 -2.07
N THR A 124 19.30 2.06 -0.84
CA THR A 124 20.20 2.19 0.32
C THR A 124 20.93 0.90 0.65
N THR A 125 20.32 -0.26 0.38
CA THR A 125 20.90 -1.55 0.74
C THR A 125 22.17 -1.87 -0.05
N THR A 126 23.15 -2.46 0.65
CA THR A 126 24.32 -3.10 0.03
C THR A 126 24.19 -4.63 -0.01
N ASN A 127 23.13 -5.18 0.59
CA ASN A 127 22.86 -6.61 0.57
C ASN A 127 22.23 -7.00 -0.77
N PRO A 128 22.86 -7.87 -1.58
CA PRO A 128 22.36 -8.22 -2.92
C PRO A 128 21.00 -8.93 -2.90
N GLU A 129 20.71 -9.71 -1.87
CA GLU A 129 19.41 -10.40 -1.74
C GLU A 129 18.29 -9.41 -1.43
N ILE A 130 18.49 -8.49 -0.49
CA ILE A 130 17.53 -7.41 -0.20
C ILE A 130 17.31 -6.56 -1.44
N LYS A 131 18.36 -6.27 -2.19
CA LYS A 131 18.26 -5.46 -3.41
C LYS A 131 17.33 -6.09 -4.45
N VAL A 132 17.41 -7.40 -4.64
CA VAL A 132 16.54 -8.16 -5.55
C VAL A 132 15.09 -8.15 -5.05
N LEU A 133 14.87 -8.48 -3.78
CA LEU A 133 13.55 -8.50 -3.17
C LEU A 133 12.88 -7.12 -3.18
N ALA A 134 13.60 -6.09 -2.76
CA ALA A 134 13.08 -4.72 -2.74
C ALA A 134 12.72 -4.22 -4.15
N LYS A 135 13.51 -4.60 -5.17
CA LYS A 135 13.20 -4.29 -6.57
C LYS A 135 11.87 -4.91 -7.01
N GLU A 136 11.63 -6.16 -6.68
CA GLU A 136 10.36 -6.83 -7.01
C GLU A 136 9.17 -6.09 -6.38
N PHE A 137 9.25 -5.74 -5.09
CA PHE A 137 8.20 -4.97 -4.42
C PHE A 137 8.04 -3.55 -5.00
N VAL A 138 9.12 -2.88 -5.37
CA VAL A 138 9.05 -1.58 -6.08
C VAL A 138 8.28 -1.70 -7.39
N GLU A 139 8.54 -2.73 -8.18
CA GLU A 139 7.86 -2.96 -9.45
C GLU A 139 6.37 -3.25 -9.26
N GLU A 140 6.01 -4.07 -8.27
CA GLU A 140 4.62 -4.37 -7.92
C GLU A 140 3.84 -3.11 -7.50
N GLU A 141 4.41 -2.30 -6.61
CA GLU A 141 3.81 -1.03 -6.18
C GLU A 141 3.69 -0.02 -7.34
N ALA A 142 4.68 0.03 -8.22
CA ALA A 142 4.65 0.89 -9.39
C ALA A 142 3.47 0.54 -10.33
N GLU A 143 3.13 -0.72 -10.49
CA GLU A 143 1.96 -1.16 -11.26
C GLU A 143 0.65 -0.64 -10.66
N HIS A 144 0.51 -0.69 -9.33
CA HIS A 144 -0.67 -0.14 -8.64
C HIS A 144 -0.78 1.37 -8.81
N VAL A 145 0.32 2.09 -8.62
CA VAL A 145 0.36 3.54 -8.85
C VAL A 145 -0.07 3.88 -10.27
N GLN A 146 0.48 3.21 -11.27
CA GLN A 146 0.13 3.42 -12.68
C GLN A 146 -1.34 3.12 -12.95
N TRP A 147 -1.87 2.05 -12.39
CA TRP A 147 -3.28 1.70 -12.54
C TRP A 147 -4.20 2.79 -11.96
N LEU A 148 -3.90 3.31 -10.77
CA LEU A 148 -4.66 4.37 -10.13
C LEU A 148 -4.54 5.70 -10.91
N GLU A 149 -3.34 6.07 -11.35
CA GLU A 149 -3.12 7.28 -12.14
C GLU A 149 -3.87 7.23 -13.49
N LYS A 150 -3.83 6.09 -14.16
CA LYS A 150 -4.58 5.88 -15.39
C LYS A 150 -6.09 6.00 -15.16
N TRP A 151 -6.57 5.40 -14.08
CA TRP A 151 -7.99 5.47 -13.74
C TRP A 151 -8.43 6.92 -13.48
N ILE A 152 -7.65 7.69 -12.73
CA ILE A 152 -7.91 9.14 -12.50
C ILE A 152 -7.96 9.90 -13.82
N ALA A 153 -6.99 9.69 -14.71
CA ALA A 153 -6.94 10.36 -16.00
C ALA A 153 -8.16 10.03 -16.88
N ASP A 154 -8.56 8.76 -16.94
CA ASP A 154 -9.70 8.32 -17.72
C ASP A 154 -11.04 8.83 -17.16
N HIS A 155 -11.15 8.90 -15.83
CA HIS A 155 -12.33 9.41 -15.14
C HIS A 155 -12.48 10.94 -15.31
N GLY A 156 -11.38 11.68 -15.23
CA GLY A 156 -11.32 13.10 -15.53
C GLY A 156 -11.76 13.44 -16.95
N LYS A 157 -11.37 12.65 -17.93
CA LYS A 157 -11.81 12.80 -19.34
C LYS A 157 -13.31 12.59 -19.51
N LYS A 158 -13.93 11.64 -18.79
CA LYS A 158 -15.37 11.41 -18.81
C LYS A 158 -16.15 12.60 -18.22
N LYS A 159 -15.69 13.14 -17.10
CA LYS A 159 -16.29 14.35 -16.50
C LYS A 159 -16.22 15.55 -17.43
N SER A 160 -15.10 15.76 -18.10
CA SER A 160 -14.90 16.83 -19.07
C SER A 160 -15.87 16.74 -20.27
N LYS A 161 -16.17 15.51 -20.74
CA LYS A 161 -17.14 15.28 -21.84
C LYS A 161 -18.59 15.50 -21.41
N LEU A 162 -18.92 15.28 -20.14
CA LEU A 162 -20.26 15.49 -19.58
C LEU A 162 -20.52 16.94 -19.19
N ALA A 163 -19.49 17.73 -19.01
CA ALA A 163 -19.54 19.13 -18.59
C ALA A 163 -19.63 20.12 -19.77
N VAL A 164 -19.73 19.67 -21.02
CA VAL A 164 -19.94 20.54 -22.18
C VAL A 164 -21.44 20.83 -22.28
N PRO A 165 -21.92 22.04 -21.90
CA PRO A 165 -23.29 22.43 -22.19
C PRO A 165 -23.44 22.52 -23.71
N GLY A 166 -24.47 21.87 -24.19
CA GLY A 166 -24.87 21.99 -25.58
C GLY A 166 -25.31 23.41 -25.91
#